data_b74c0f7d63cb40af94948fc7ddb0d714
#
_entry.id   b74c0f7d63cb40af94948fc7ddb0d714
#
_cell.length_a   1.000
_cell.length_b   1.000
_cell.length_c   1.000
_cell.angle_alpha   90.00
_cell.angle_beta   90.00
_cell.angle_gamma   90.00
#
_symmetry.space_group_name_H-M   'P 1'
#
loop_
_entity.id
_entity.type
_entity.pdbx_description
1 polymer ?
#
loop_
_entity_poly.entity_id
_entity_poly.type
_entity_poly.pdbx_seq_one_letter_code
_entity_poly.pdbx_strand_id
1 'polypeptide(L)'
;MNNIAFNVALPLLTAFLLPIISSGSKSATRFVGPFVLLAMLWFALAYFNVLQHPVAIALGGFLPPLGISFHLDNLSLLMAALIPLMMLLLWPYNNREGFREESLLLLLAGAASGLALSGDLFNIYVFYELLSVASFGLAAANRTAAAFAATFRYVIISGLGTVLALTGIALIYTQTGTLNLAHIGLLASQLNNPVGLSAFALIVIGIGVKAEIFPVNGWVPEVYSTASPRISALLAGLISKLAVLVIIRLLVVAYQGSQALTLLLVLGILGIIWGELSAWRSKDLKRMFSFSSIGQLGMVLVAFSIPGDAGMAAGIAMMLHHLVVKPGMFLLTENWNGPIKKLKGAATSSPLAAFLFMLFALSMIGVPPLPGFWAKLLLVTGLVEANAPLYIIALVVLLTATVIEAHYLMSTALKIFSRGKKKHFKKLLQTPFNLTIATIFGAVLLAALFTLTPLGNKLNQIATESSDRSLYIKTTLSLKLPPQVKQQVSKVQ
;
A
#
# COMPACT_ATOMS: atom_id res chain seq x y z
N MET A 1 19.66 -17.29 8.50
CA MET A 1 19.20 -16.23 7.59
C MET A 1 17.96 -16.61 6.75
N ASN A 2 17.58 -17.88 6.65
CA ASN A 2 16.41 -18.27 5.81
C ASN A 2 15.05 -18.05 6.49
N ASN A 3 15.00 -17.57 7.73
CA ASN A 3 13.76 -17.48 8.51
C ASN A 3 12.76 -16.44 7.99
N ILE A 4 13.22 -15.44 7.22
CA ILE A 4 12.32 -14.44 6.63
C ILE A 4 11.39 -15.05 5.55
N ALA A 5 11.77 -16.15 4.93
CA ALA A 5 10.91 -16.90 4.01
C ALA A 5 9.63 -17.41 4.70
N PHE A 6 9.66 -17.59 6.02
CA PHE A 6 8.47 -17.95 6.81
C PHE A 6 7.41 -16.84 6.82
N ASN A 7 7.78 -15.57 6.58
CA ASN A 7 6.80 -14.49 6.40
C ASN A 7 5.90 -14.71 5.17
N VAL A 8 6.34 -15.54 4.24
CA VAL A 8 5.55 -15.92 3.05
C VAL A 8 4.95 -17.31 3.24
N ALA A 9 5.77 -18.29 3.58
CA ALA A 9 5.35 -19.69 3.62
C ALA A 9 4.33 -19.98 4.72
N LEU A 10 4.54 -19.45 5.93
CA LEU A 10 3.69 -19.74 7.09
C LEU A 10 2.23 -19.26 6.89
N PRO A 11 1.95 -18.00 6.50
CA PRO A 11 0.57 -17.57 6.28
C PRO A 11 -0.07 -18.29 5.09
N LEU A 12 0.66 -18.58 4.01
CA LEU A 12 0.11 -19.33 2.86
C LEU A 12 -0.29 -20.74 3.25
N LEU A 13 0.60 -21.49 3.92
CA LEU A 13 0.29 -22.83 4.40
C LEU A 13 -0.90 -22.82 5.36
N THR A 14 -0.93 -21.88 6.29
CA THR A 14 -2.03 -21.77 7.25
C THR A 14 -3.34 -21.42 6.55
N ALA A 15 -3.34 -20.55 5.54
CA ALA A 15 -4.53 -20.21 4.77
C ALA A 15 -5.18 -21.45 4.15
N PHE A 16 -4.38 -22.38 3.61
CA PHE A 16 -4.85 -23.64 3.05
C PHE A 16 -5.24 -24.69 4.09
N LEU A 17 -4.66 -24.64 5.30
CA LEU A 17 -5.00 -25.56 6.40
C LEU A 17 -6.23 -25.11 7.21
N LEU A 18 -6.59 -23.83 7.18
CA LEU A 18 -7.73 -23.31 7.95
C LEU A 18 -9.07 -24.02 7.68
N PRO A 19 -9.44 -24.43 6.44
CA PRO A 19 -10.63 -25.24 6.21
C PRO A 19 -10.64 -26.54 7.00
N ILE A 20 -9.49 -27.24 7.09
CA ILE A 20 -9.33 -28.48 7.83
C ILE A 20 -9.42 -28.23 9.33
N ILE A 21 -8.75 -27.19 9.84
CA ILE A 21 -8.84 -26.78 11.25
C ILE A 21 -10.27 -26.41 11.64
N SER A 22 -10.98 -25.72 10.74
CA SER A 22 -12.38 -25.30 10.95
C SER A 22 -13.34 -26.48 11.04
N SER A 23 -13.06 -27.60 10.38
CA SER A 23 -13.91 -28.82 10.48
C SER A 23 -13.85 -29.43 11.88
N GLY A 24 -12.71 -29.30 12.59
CA GLY A 24 -12.57 -29.73 13.97
C GLY A 24 -13.06 -28.70 14.99
N SER A 25 -12.74 -27.42 14.79
CA SER A 25 -13.14 -26.33 15.71
C SER A 25 -13.23 -24.99 15.02
N LYS A 26 -14.44 -24.46 14.84
CA LYS A 26 -14.67 -23.11 14.29
C LYS A 26 -14.09 -21.99 15.17
N SER A 27 -13.95 -22.21 16.46
CA SER A 27 -13.37 -21.22 17.37
C SER A 27 -11.86 -21.13 17.25
N ALA A 28 -11.17 -22.21 16.88
CA ALA A 28 -9.72 -22.23 16.74
C ALA A 28 -9.24 -21.31 15.59
N THR A 29 -9.99 -21.20 14.51
CA THR A 29 -9.62 -20.39 13.35
C THR A 29 -9.39 -18.92 13.70
N ARG A 30 -10.12 -18.37 14.69
CA ARG A 30 -9.96 -16.99 15.16
C ARG A 30 -8.58 -16.68 15.74
N PHE A 31 -7.96 -17.68 16.38
CA PHE A 31 -6.71 -17.50 17.11
C PHE A 31 -5.50 -17.93 16.28
N VAL A 32 -5.67 -18.92 15.40
CA VAL A 32 -4.59 -19.40 14.52
C VAL A 32 -4.03 -18.30 13.64
N GLY A 33 -4.91 -17.50 13.00
CA GLY A 33 -4.47 -16.40 12.16
C GLY A 33 -3.65 -15.34 12.91
N PRO A 34 -4.17 -14.75 14.00
CA PRO A 34 -3.39 -13.82 14.82
C PRO A 34 -2.06 -14.38 15.31
N PHE A 35 -1.98 -15.66 15.69
CA PHE A 35 -0.73 -16.29 16.08
C PHE A 35 0.29 -16.33 14.93
N VAL A 36 -0.16 -16.68 13.73
CA VAL A 36 0.69 -16.66 12.52
C VAL A 36 1.16 -15.24 12.21
N LEU A 37 0.25 -14.25 12.29
CA LEU A 37 0.59 -12.85 12.04
C LEU A 37 1.58 -12.29 13.07
N LEU A 38 1.49 -12.71 14.34
CA LEU A 38 2.47 -12.37 15.37
C LEU A 38 3.83 -12.99 15.08
N ALA A 39 3.87 -14.25 14.61
CA ALA A 39 5.11 -14.88 14.19
C ALA A 39 5.76 -14.15 13.00
N MET A 40 4.96 -13.75 12.00
CA MET A 40 5.44 -12.92 10.87
C MET A 40 6.02 -11.59 11.35
N LEU A 41 5.32 -10.91 12.25
CA LEU A 41 5.78 -9.65 12.84
C LEU A 41 7.10 -9.83 13.59
N TRP A 42 7.21 -10.88 14.37
CA TRP A 42 8.45 -11.24 15.07
C TRP A 42 9.63 -11.45 14.10
N PHE A 43 9.45 -12.22 13.04
CA PHE A 43 10.51 -12.43 12.04
C PHE A 43 10.92 -11.12 11.37
N ALA A 44 9.95 -10.30 10.96
CA ALA A 44 10.26 -9.01 10.32
C ALA A 44 11.02 -8.06 11.25
N LEU A 45 10.60 -7.91 12.52
CA LEU A 45 11.24 -7.06 13.51
C LEU A 45 12.63 -7.59 13.93
N ALA A 46 12.80 -8.90 14.03
CA ALA A 46 14.10 -9.50 14.34
C ALA A 46 15.14 -9.15 13.27
N TYR A 47 14.76 -9.16 11.99
CA TYR A 47 15.65 -8.73 10.91
C TYR A 47 15.87 -7.21 10.92
N PHE A 48 14.84 -6.43 11.12
CA PHE A 48 14.91 -4.97 11.14
C PHE A 48 15.89 -4.45 12.21
N ASN A 49 15.97 -5.12 13.36
CA ASN A 49 16.87 -4.75 14.45
C ASN A 49 18.33 -5.22 14.26
N VAL A 50 18.56 -6.27 13.48
CA VAL A 50 19.89 -6.88 13.30
C VAL A 50 20.55 -6.42 12.01
N LEU A 51 19.78 -6.05 10.98
CA LEU A 51 20.32 -5.65 9.70
C LEU A 51 20.95 -4.25 9.78
N GLN A 52 22.27 -4.21 9.67
CA GLN A 52 23.02 -2.95 9.52
C GLN A 52 23.12 -2.50 8.05
N HIS A 53 23.05 -3.46 7.11
CA HIS A 53 23.15 -3.23 5.67
C HIS A 53 22.15 -4.12 4.93
N PRO A 54 21.67 -3.72 3.75
CA PRO A 54 20.81 -4.55 2.92
C PRO A 54 21.41 -5.93 2.65
N VAL A 55 20.57 -6.95 2.62
CA VAL A 55 20.95 -8.35 2.38
C VAL A 55 20.00 -8.96 1.35
N ALA A 56 20.55 -9.76 0.44
CA ALA A 56 19.73 -10.60 -0.43
C ALA A 56 19.79 -12.07 0.01
N ILE A 57 18.74 -12.82 -0.28
CA ILE A 57 18.62 -14.24 0.03
C ILE A 57 18.19 -14.96 -1.23
N ALA A 58 19.01 -15.93 -1.69
CA ALA A 58 18.64 -16.80 -2.78
C ALA A 58 17.67 -17.90 -2.29
N LEU A 59 16.60 -18.12 -3.03
CA LEU A 59 15.60 -19.14 -2.76
C LEU A 59 15.81 -20.36 -3.66
N GLY A 60 15.52 -21.55 -3.14
CA GLY A 60 15.62 -22.78 -3.93
C GLY A 60 17.04 -23.24 -4.27
N GLY A 61 18.09 -22.64 -3.69
CA GLY A 61 19.47 -23.07 -3.88
C GLY A 61 20.18 -22.57 -5.16
N PHE A 62 19.48 -21.82 -6.01
CA PHE A 62 20.05 -21.20 -7.21
C PHE A 62 20.41 -19.74 -6.95
N LEU A 63 21.61 -19.33 -7.40
CA LEU A 63 22.05 -17.93 -7.27
C LEU A 63 21.38 -17.01 -8.29
N PRO A 64 21.16 -15.72 -7.95
CA PRO A 64 20.86 -14.71 -8.94
C PRO A 64 21.96 -14.66 -10.04
N PRO A 65 21.61 -14.43 -11.30
CA PRO A 65 20.29 -14.05 -11.79
C PRO A 65 19.37 -15.23 -12.16
N LEU A 66 19.81 -16.49 -12.02
CA LEU A 66 19.03 -17.68 -12.40
C LEU A 66 17.97 -18.03 -11.37
N GLY A 67 18.27 -17.87 -10.08
CA GLY A 67 17.36 -18.17 -8.98
C GLY A 67 16.56 -16.95 -8.52
N ILE A 68 15.40 -17.24 -7.93
CA ILE A 68 14.58 -16.23 -7.26
C ILE A 68 15.32 -15.71 -6.02
N SER A 69 15.34 -14.43 -5.82
CA SER A 69 15.92 -13.79 -4.64
C SER A 69 14.91 -12.92 -3.89
N PHE A 70 15.03 -12.89 -2.57
CA PHE A 70 14.45 -11.84 -1.75
C PHE A 70 15.51 -10.78 -1.47
N HIS A 71 15.11 -9.52 -1.54
CA HIS A 71 15.94 -8.37 -1.20
C HIS A 71 15.41 -7.71 0.07
N LEU A 72 16.24 -7.68 1.11
CA LEU A 72 15.95 -7.18 2.43
C LEU A 72 16.68 -5.86 2.63
N ASP A 73 15.98 -4.76 2.42
CA ASP A 73 16.39 -3.41 2.78
C ASP A 73 15.46 -2.85 3.86
N ASN A 74 15.78 -1.69 4.40
CA ASN A 74 14.97 -1.08 5.44
C ASN A 74 13.52 -0.82 4.99
N LEU A 75 13.28 -0.51 3.71
CA LEU A 75 11.93 -0.27 3.19
C LEU A 75 11.13 -1.56 3.06
N SER A 76 11.71 -2.64 2.51
CA SER A 76 11.01 -3.94 2.40
C SER A 76 10.74 -4.56 3.76
N LEU A 77 11.66 -4.42 4.73
CA LEU A 77 11.46 -4.91 6.10
C LEU A 77 10.41 -4.10 6.85
N LEU A 78 10.39 -2.77 6.66
CA LEU A 78 9.33 -1.92 7.19
C LEU A 78 7.96 -2.39 6.67
N MET A 79 7.83 -2.61 5.37
CA MET A 79 6.57 -3.12 4.79
C MET A 79 6.26 -4.53 5.29
N ALA A 80 7.26 -5.43 5.39
CA ALA A 80 7.09 -6.77 5.93
C ALA A 80 6.62 -6.79 7.40
N ALA A 81 6.95 -5.78 8.20
CA ALA A 81 6.44 -5.59 9.56
C ALA A 81 5.04 -4.95 9.58
N LEU A 82 4.78 -3.97 8.71
CA LEU A 82 3.49 -3.29 8.63
C LEU A 82 2.37 -4.22 8.12
N ILE A 83 2.68 -5.18 7.24
CA ILE A 83 1.71 -6.16 6.73
C ILE A 83 1.02 -6.93 7.86
N PRO A 84 1.73 -7.74 8.68
CA PRO A 84 1.09 -8.48 9.76
C PRO A 84 0.50 -7.57 10.84
N LEU A 85 1.10 -6.41 11.12
CA LEU A 85 0.58 -5.44 12.07
C LEU A 85 -0.80 -4.91 11.64
N MET A 86 -0.94 -4.47 10.39
CA MET A 86 -2.21 -4.00 9.84
C MET A 86 -3.26 -5.11 9.80
N MET A 87 -2.85 -6.34 9.43
CA MET A 87 -3.73 -7.50 9.41
C MET A 87 -4.22 -7.86 10.83
N LEU A 88 -3.35 -7.80 11.85
CA LEU A 88 -3.71 -7.99 13.25
C LEU A 88 -4.74 -6.97 13.72
N LEU A 89 -4.54 -5.69 13.43
CA LEU A 89 -5.47 -4.62 13.80
C LEU A 89 -6.83 -4.80 13.11
N LEU A 90 -6.84 -5.24 11.86
CA LEU A 90 -8.06 -5.38 11.06
C LEU A 90 -8.62 -6.81 11.03
N TRP A 91 -8.10 -7.72 11.89
CA TRP A 91 -8.53 -9.12 11.95
C TRP A 91 -10.00 -9.25 12.37
N PRO A 92 -10.78 -10.19 11.79
CA PRO A 92 -12.20 -10.38 12.10
C PRO A 92 -12.43 -11.19 13.39
N TYR A 93 -11.97 -10.70 14.55
CA TYR A 93 -12.05 -11.39 15.84
C TYR A 93 -13.47 -11.83 16.25
N ASN A 94 -14.50 -11.15 15.76
CA ASN A 94 -15.91 -11.44 16.06
C ASN A 94 -16.59 -12.34 15.00
N ASN A 95 -15.85 -12.77 13.97
CA ASN A 95 -16.42 -13.65 12.94
C ASN A 95 -16.77 -15.01 13.55
N ARG A 96 -18.04 -15.44 13.42
CA ARG A 96 -18.55 -16.74 13.87
C ARG A 96 -18.93 -17.65 12.70
N GLU A 97 -18.85 -17.15 11.47
CA GLU A 97 -19.39 -17.84 10.28
C GLU A 97 -18.40 -18.80 9.63
N GLY A 98 -17.13 -18.80 10.05
CA GLY A 98 -16.13 -19.75 9.56
C GLY A 98 -14.85 -19.13 9.05
N PHE A 99 -14.03 -19.93 8.40
CA PHE A 99 -12.64 -19.71 8.04
C PHE A 99 -12.40 -18.86 6.78
N ARG A 100 -13.43 -18.53 6.01
CA ARG A 100 -13.25 -17.98 4.64
C ARG A 100 -12.57 -16.63 4.61
N GLU A 101 -13.00 -15.69 5.44
CA GLU A 101 -12.39 -14.35 5.53
C GLU A 101 -10.98 -14.44 6.10
N GLU A 102 -10.78 -15.27 7.12
CA GLU A 102 -9.50 -15.51 7.76
C GLU A 102 -8.48 -16.16 6.79
N SER A 103 -8.89 -17.15 6.00
CA SER A 103 -8.03 -17.76 4.97
C SER A 103 -7.62 -16.75 3.91
N LEU A 104 -8.54 -15.91 3.43
CA LEU A 104 -8.24 -14.87 2.45
C LEU A 104 -7.30 -13.80 3.03
N LEU A 105 -7.44 -13.44 4.30
CA LEU A 105 -6.54 -12.49 4.97
C LEU A 105 -5.13 -13.07 5.12
N LEU A 106 -4.98 -14.36 5.47
CA LEU A 106 -3.67 -15.01 5.54
C LEU A 106 -3.05 -15.19 4.16
N LEU A 107 -3.85 -15.55 3.14
CA LEU A 107 -3.41 -15.60 1.76
C LEU A 107 -2.89 -14.23 1.30
N LEU A 108 -3.64 -13.17 1.64
CA LEU A 108 -3.27 -11.80 1.36
C LEU A 108 -1.97 -11.40 2.08
N ALA A 109 -1.80 -11.80 3.36
CA ALA A 109 -0.60 -11.50 4.16
C ALA A 109 0.65 -12.15 3.56
N GLY A 110 0.57 -13.43 3.18
CA GLY A 110 1.67 -14.14 2.53
C GLY A 110 2.03 -13.56 1.16
N ALA A 111 1.02 -13.29 0.33
CA ALA A 111 1.21 -12.66 -0.98
C ALA A 111 1.81 -11.25 -0.86
N ALA A 112 1.32 -10.45 0.09
CA ALA A 112 1.83 -9.11 0.39
C ALA A 112 3.29 -9.12 0.83
N SER A 113 3.67 -10.05 1.72
CA SER A 113 5.05 -10.21 2.17
C SER A 113 5.96 -10.68 1.04
N GLY A 114 5.50 -11.63 0.22
CA GLY A 114 6.22 -12.09 -0.96
C GLY A 114 6.45 -10.94 -1.95
N LEU A 115 5.45 -10.12 -2.19
CA LEU A 115 5.54 -8.95 -3.07
C LEU A 115 6.55 -7.91 -2.54
N ALA A 116 6.52 -7.62 -1.23
CA ALA A 116 7.41 -6.63 -0.61
C ALA A 116 8.88 -7.04 -0.63
N LEU A 117 9.16 -8.34 -0.53
CA LEU A 117 10.51 -8.90 -0.42
C LEU A 117 11.11 -9.33 -1.77
N SER A 118 10.31 -9.50 -2.82
CA SER A 118 10.78 -10.05 -4.11
C SER A 118 11.80 -9.16 -4.81
N GLY A 119 12.88 -9.79 -5.28
CA GLY A 119 13.92 -9.21 -6.13
C GLY A 119 13.89 -9.71 -7.58
N ASP A 120 12.78 -10.30 -8.02
CA ASP A 120 12.59 -10.86 -9.35
C ASP A 120 11.21 -10.47 -9.91
N LEU A 121 11.15 -10.05 -11.19
CA LEU A 121 9.93 -9.52 -11.80
C LEU A 121 8.82 -10.57 -11.94
N PHE A 122 9.17 -11.82 -12.26
CA PHE A 122 8.17 -12.85 -12.40
C PHE A 122 7.60 -13.27 -11.04
N ASN A 123 8.47 -13.33 -10.04
CA ASN A 123 8.05 -13.60 -8.66
C ASN A 123 7.14 -12.48 -8.11
N ILE A 124 7.47 -11.21 -8.41
CA ILE A 124 6.61 -10.06 -8.13
C ILE A 124 5.24 -10.23 -8.79
N TYR A 125 5.21 -10.63 -10.07
CA TYR A 125 3.98 -10.88 -10.80
C TYR A 125 3.12 -11.98 -10.15
N VAL A 126 3.73 -13.10 -9.78
CA VAL A 126 3.03 -14.22 -9.13
C VAL A 126 2.41 -13.79 -7.79
N PHE A 127 3.15 -13.08 -6.94
CA PHE A 127 2.61 -12.58 -5.68
C PHE A 127 1.55 -11.48 -5.88
N TYR A 128 1.71 -10.66 -6.92
CA TYR A 128 0.70 -9.67 -7.29
C TYR A 128 -0.62 -10.32 -7.69
N GLU A 129 -0.59 -11.44 -8.44
CA GLU A 129 -1.78 -12.20 -8.80
C GLU A 129 -2.42 -12.89 -7.59
N LEU A 130 -1.62 -13.51 -6.75
CA LEU A 130 -2.11 -14.15 -5.52
C LEU A 130 -2.80 -13.12 -4.59
N LEU A 131 -2.20 -11.95 -4.45
CA LEU A 131 -2.77 -10.80 -3.73
C LEU A 131 -4.08 -10.32 -4.39
N SER A 132 -4.19 -10.39 -5.73
CA SER A 132 -5.39 -10.05 -6.49
C SER A 132 -6.55 -10.96 -6.13
N VAL A 133 -6.34 -12.27 -6.21
CA VAL A 133 -7.37 -13.28 -5.91
C VAL A 133 -7.89 -13.12 -4.48
N ALA A 134 -6.99 -12.95 -3.50
CA ALA A 134 -7.37 -12.71 -2.11
C ALA A 134 -8.20 -11.41 -1.96
N SER A 135 -7.79 -10.33 -2.64
CA SER A 135 -8.50 -9.04 -2.61
C SER A 135 -9.91 -9.13 -3.21
N PHE A 136 -10.09 -9.89 -4.30
CA PHE A 136 -11.42 -10.11 -4.90
C PHE A 136 -12.35 -10.84 -3.95
N GLY A 137 -11.86 -11.91 -3.30
CA GLY A 137 -12.64 -12.65 -2.32
C GLY A 137 -13.06 -11.77 -1.14
N LEU A 138 -12.17 -10.93 -0.62
CA LEU A 138 -12.45 -9.99 0.46
C LEU A 138 -13.42 -8.87 0.03
N ALA A 139 -13.28 -8.32 -1.18
CA ALA A 139 -14.19 -7.31 -1.71
C ALA A 139 -15.64 -7.83 -1.84
N ALA A 140 -15.80 -9.11 -2.20
CA ALA A 140 -17.10 -9.78 -2.32
C ALA A 140 -17.67 -10.28 -0.98
N ALA A 141 -16.93 -10.19 0.14
CA ALA A 141 -17.27 -10.83 1.42
C ALA A 141 -18.63 -10.39 2.00
N ASN A 142 -19.09 -9.17 1.71
CA ASN A 142 -20.42 -8.70 2.12
C ASN A 142 -21.60 -9.39 1.42
N ARG A 143 -21.36 -10.19 0.36
CA ARG A 143 -22.36 -11.00 -0.38
C ARG A 143 -23.61 -10.24 -0.83
N THR A 144 -23.51 -8.94 -1.05
CA THR A 144 -24.60 -8.13 -1.63
C THR A 144 -24.46 -8.06 -3.17
N ALA A 145 -25.58 -7.85 -3.88
CA ALA A 145 -25.54 -7.67 -5.32
C ALA A 145 -24.61 -6.51 -5.74
N ALA A 146 -24.60 -5.42 -4.96
CA ALA A 146 -23.71 -4.30 -5.19
C ALA A 146 -22.22 -4.66 -4.99
N ALA A 147 -21.89 -5.45 -3.96
CA ALA A 147 -20.52 -5.92 -3.72
C ALA A 147 -20.06 -6.87 -4.84
N PHE A 148 -20.91 -7.78 -5.30
CA PHE A 148 -20.59 -8.65 -6.43
C PHE A 148 -20.38 -7.88 -7.73
N ALA A 149 -21.24 -6.90 -8.04
CA ALA A 149 -21.08 -6.06 -9.23
C ALA A 149 -19.80 -5.22 -9.18
N ALA A 150 -19.48 -4.64 -8.03
CA ALA A 150 -18.23 -3.88 -7.84
C ALA A 150 -17.00 -4.79 -7.95
N THR A 151 -17.03 -5.96 -7.34
CA THR A 151 -15.95 -6.95 -7.43
C THR A 151 -15.77 -7.46 -8.86
N PHE A 152 -16.84 -7.70 -9.60
CA PHE A 152 -16.75 -8.10 -11.00
C PHE A 152 -16.01 -7.06 -11.85
N ARG A 153 -16.34 -5.77 -11.69
CA ARG A 153 -15.60 -4.68 -12.36
C ARG A 153 -14.13 -4.66 -11.95
N TYR A 154 -13.85 -4.88 -10.67
CA TYR A 154 -12.48 -4.95 -10.15
C TYR A 154 -11.71 -6.11 -10.79
N VAL A 155 -12.31 -7.30 -10.92
CA VAL A 155 -11.71 -8.47 -11.60
C VAL A 155 -11.38 -8.13 -13.06
N ILE A 156 -12.30 -7.52 -13.81
CA ILE A 156 -12.08 -7.18 -15.23
C ILE A 156 -10.94 -6.15 -15.38
N ILE A 157 -10.97 -5.07 -14.61
CA ILE A 157 -9.92 -4.04 -14.68
C ILE A 157 -8.57 -4.60 -14.22
N SER A 158 -8.56 -5.42 -13.17
CA SER A 158 -7.34 -6.07 -12.68
C SER A 158 -6.80 -7.08 -13.68
N GLY A 159 -7.65 -7.87 -14.33
CA GLY A 159 -7.24 -8.82 -15.37
C GLY A 159 -6.60 -8.11 -16.57
N LEU A 160 -7.16 -6.97 -17.01
CA LEU A 160 -6.52 -6.14 -18.02
C LEU A 160 -5.15 -5.63 -17.53
N GLY A 161 -5.08 -5.11 -16.29
CA GLY A 161 -3.84 -4.66 -15.70
C GLY A 161 -2.76 -5.74 -15.62
N THR A 162 -3.16 -6.97 -15.27
CA THR A 162 -2.28 -8.15 -15.25
C THR A 162 -1.66 -8.44 -16.62
N VAL A 163 -2.48 -8.44 -17.68
CA VAL A 163 -1.99 -8.65 -19.05
C VAL A 163 -1.00 -7.56 -19.45
N LEU A 164 -1.29 -6.28 -19.14
CA LEU A 164 -0.39 -5.17 -19.42
C LEU A 164 0.94 -5.33 -18.65
N ALA A 165 0.90 -5.65 -17.36
CA ALA A 165 2.09 -5.86 -16.55
C ALA A 165 2.94 -7.02 -17.10
N LEU A 166 2.32 -8.16 -17.42
CA LEU A 166 3.02 -9.32 -17.97
C LEU A 166 3.63 -9.02 -19.35
N THR A 167 2.93 -8.27 -20.19
CA THR A 167 3.47 -7.81 -21.48
C THR A 167 4.69 -6.92 -21.27
N GLY A 168 4.64 -5.97 -20.33
CA GLY A 168 5.79 -5.14 -19.98
C GLY A 168 6.97 -5.96 -19.46
N ILE A 169 6.74 -6.96 -18.61
CA ILE A 169 7.75 -7.89 -18.11
C ILE A 169 8.38 -8.68 -19.27
N ALA A 170 7.56 -9.18 -20.19
CA ALA A 170 8.04 -9.89 -21.38
C ALA A 170 8.93 -9.00 -22.26
N LEU A 171 8.57 -7.72 -22.47
CA LEU A 171 9.39 -6.77 -23.22
C LEU A 171 10.73 -6.49 -22.53
N ILE A 172 10.78 -6.38 -21.20
CA ILE A 172 12.06 -6.28 -20.46
C ILE A 172 12.88 -7.54 -20.69
N TYR A 173 12.27 -8.72 -20.56
CA TYR A 173 12.95 -9.98 -20.76
C TYR A 173 13.53 -10.16 -22.17
N THR A 174 12.80 -9.75 -23.21
CA THR A 174 13.31 -9.81 -24.61
C THR A 174 14.55 -8.94 -24.83
N GLN A 175 14.70 -7.85 -24.07
CA GLN A 175 15.84 -6.95 -24.19
C GLN A 175 17.02 -7.34 -23.29
N THR A 176 16.75 -7.86 -22.10
CA THR A 176 17.78 -8.09 -21.07
C THR A 176 18.11 -9.57 -20.86
N GLY A 177 17.26 -10.49 -21.32
CA GLY A 177 17.41 -11.94 -21.11
C GLY A 177 17.28 -12.37 -19.65
N THR A 178 16.79 -11.49 -18.74
CA THR A 178 16.71 -11.79 -17.32
C THR A 178 15.46 -11.21 -16.67
N LEU A 179 15.00 -11.82 -15.58
CA LEU A 179 13.87 -11.35 -14.76
C LEU A 179 14.33 -10.87 -13.37
N ASN A 180 15.60 -11.12 -13.02
CA ASN A 180 16.17 -10.64 -11.76
C ASN A 180 16.39 -9.12 -11.81
N LEU A 181 15.78 -8.39 -10.88
CA LEU A 181 15.81 -6.91 -10.85
C LEU A 181 17.23 -6.35 -10.79
N ALA A 182 18.12 -6.94 -10.00
CA ALA A 182 19.50 -6.45 -9.89
C ALA A 182 20.27 -6.65 -11.20
N HIS A 183 20.06 -7.76 -11.91
CA HIS A 183 20.67 -8.02 -13.20
C HIS A 183 20.08 -7.11 -14.28
N ILE A 184 18.76 -6.89 -14.28
CA ILE A 184 18.11 -5.87 -15.12
C ILE A 184 18.72 -4.49 -14.84
N GLY A 185 18.98 -4.17 -13.57
CA GLY A 185 19.68 -2.96 -13.18
C GLY A 185 21.07 -2.82 -13.85
N LEU A 186 21.88 -3.87 -13.87
CA LEU A 186 23.16 -3.85 -14.61
C LEU A 186 22.98 -3.57 -16.11
N LEU A 187 21.93 -4.12 -16.70
CA LEU A 187 21.62 -4.02 -18.13
C LEU A 187 20.67 -2.85 -18.47
N ALA A 188 20.45 -1.91 -17.54
CA ALA A 188 19.46 -0.85 -17.72
C ALA A 188 19.73 0.08 -18.93
N SER A 189 20.99 0.17 -19.41
CA SER A 189 21.29 0.88 -20.65
C SER A 189 20.57 0.29 -21.87
N GLN A 190 20.29 -1.02 -21.87
CA GLN A 190 19.54 -1.69 -22.93
C GLN A 190 18.05 -1.32 -22.93
N LEU A 191 17.54 -0.76 -21.83
CA LEU A 191 16.15 -0.30 -21.69
C LEU A 191 15.97 1.19 -22.05
N ASN A 192 17.05 1.92 -22.37
CA ASN A 192 17.02 3.33 -22.77
C ASN A 192 16.61 3.50 -24.23
N ASN A 193 15.45 2.95 -24.57
CA ASN A 193 14.88 3.01 -25.92
C ASN A 193 13.33 3.01 -25.83
N PRO A 194 12.62 3.28 -26.93
CA PRO A 194 11.15 3.33 -26.91
C PRO A 194 10.49 2.04 -26.40
N VAL A 195 11.05 0.85 -26.69
CA VAL A 195 10.48 -0.44 -26.22
C VAL A 195 10.64 -0.58 -24.71
N GLY A 196 11.83 -0.24 -24.17
CA GLY A 196 12.07 -0.26 -22.73
C GLY A 196 11.16 0.71 -21.97
N LEU A 197 10.98 1.93 -22.49
CA LEU A 197 10.05 2.90 -21.89
C LEU A 197 8.60 2.44 -21.97
N SER A 198 8.19 1.84 -23.10
CA SER A 198 6.87 1.23 -23.27
C SER A 198 6.64 0.08 -22.25
N ALA A 199 7.68 -0.75 -22.02
CA ALA A 199 7.63 -1.80 -21.03
C ALA A 199 7.40 -1.24 -19.61
N PHE A 200 8.11 -0.17 -19.24
CA PHE A 200 7.89 0.52 -17.97
C PHE A 200 6.47 1.07 -17.86
N ALA A 201 5.98 1.75 -18.89
CA ALA A 201 4.62 2.30 -18.91
C ALA A 201 3.55 1.20 -18.74
N LEU A 202 3.69 0.07 -19.45
CA LEU A 202 2.79 -1.08 -19.33
C LEU A 202 2.79 -1.67 -17.92
N ILE A 203 3.96 -1.81 -17.28
CA ILE A 203 4.05 -2.30 -15.90
C ILE A 203 3.45 -1.29 -14.93
N VAL A 204 3.74 0.01 -15.07
CA VAL A 204 3.19 1.06 -14.20
C VAL A 204 1.65 1.10 -14.29
N ILE A 205 1.08 1.05 -15.49
CA ILE A 205 -0.38 1.01 -15.66
C ILE A 205 -0.95 -0.31 -15.13
N GLY A 206 -0.31 -1.44 -15.43
CA GLY A 206 -0.79 -2.76 -15.02
C GLY A 206 -0.78 -2.95 -13.50
N ILE A 207 0.34 -2.73 -12.84
CA ILE A 207 0.45 -2.77 -11.37
C ILE A 207 -0.31 -1.60 -10.73
N GLY A 208 -0.41 -0.50 -11.46
CA GLY A 208 -1.11 0.73 -11.09
C GLY A 208 -2.60 0.54 -10.81
N VAL A 209 -3.23 -0.52 -11.30
CA VAL A 209 -4.60 -0.88 -10.92
C VAL A 209 -4.73 -0.94 -9.41
N LYS A 210 -3.81 -1.63 -8.69
CA LYS A 210 -3.84 -1.72 -7.23
C LYS A 210 -3.25 -0.50 -6.52
N ALA A 211 -2.37 0.24 -7.19
CA ALA A 211 -1.87 1.52 -6.70
C ALA A 211 -2.86 2.68 -6.91
N GLU A 212 -4.10 2.38 -7.34
CA GLU A 212 -5.16 3.37 -7.58
C GLU A 212 -4.78 4.45 -8.62
N ILE A 213 -3.87 4.12 -9.56
CA ILE A 213 -3.33 5.09 -10.53
C ILE A 213 -4.39 5.40 -11.60
N PHE A 214 -4.48 6.68 -11.97
CA PHE A 214 -5.26 7.10 -13.13
C PHE A 214 -4.62 6.58 -14.44
N PRO A 215 -5.38 6.08 -15.42
CA PRO A 215 -6.85 6.02 -15.50
C PRO A 215 -7.49 4.70 -15.04
N VAL A 216 -6.71 3.75 -14.50
CA VAL A 216 -7.17 2.38 -14.18
C VAL A 216 -7.80 2.22 -12.79
N ASN A 217 -8.14 3.34 -12.15
CA ASN A 217 -8.66 3.42 -10.77
C ASN A 217 -10.20 3.42 -10.66
N GLY A 218 -10.93 3.22 -11.76
CA GLY A 218 -12.40 3.30 -11.77
C GLY A 218 -13.11 2.30 -10.85
N TRP A 219 -12.44 1.21 -10.47
CA TRP A 219 -12.95 0.19 -9.54
C TRP A 219 -12.95 0.64 -8.08
N VAL A 220 -12.06 1.58 -7.70
CA VAL A 220 -11.80 1.97 -6.31
C VAL A 220 -13.04 2.52 -5.60
N PRO A 221 -13.78 3.52 -6.13
CA PRO A 221 -14.96 4.04 -5.46
C PRO A 221 -16.12 3.02 -5.39
N GLU A 222 -16.17 2.09 -6.31
CA GLU A 222 -17.18 1.03 -6.32
C GLU A 222 -16.91 -0.02 -5.23
N VAL A 223 -15.68 -0.55 -5.18
CA VAL A 223 -15.28 -1.57 -4.21
C VAL A 223 -15.26 -1.00 -2.80
N TYR A 224 -14.61 0.16 -2.58
CA TYR A 224 -14.48 0.70 -1.23
C TYR A 224 -15.83 1.14 -0.64
N SER A 225 -16.78 1.55 -1.46
CA SER A 225 -18.11 1.91 -0.98
C SER A 225 -18.97 0.67 -0.60
N THR A 226 -18.73 -0.48 -1.23
CA THR A 226 -19.53 -1.70 -1.03
C THR A 226 -18.89 -2.72 -0.09
N ALA A 227 -17.56 -2.73 0.02
CA ALA A 227 -16.83 -3.58 0.97
C ALA A 227 -17.08 -3.17 2.42
N SER A 228 -16.76 -4.06 3.37
CA SER A 228 -16.79 -3.71 4.79
C SER A 228 -15.77 -2.60 5.11
N PRO A 229 -15.99 -1.76 6.12
CA PRO A 229 -15.03 -0.72 6.50
C PRO A 229 -13.62 -1.23 6.74
N ARG A 230 -13.48 -2.42 7.34
CA ARG A 230 -12.17 -3.08 7.57
C ARG A 230 -11.47 -3.45 6.27
N ILE A 231 -12.20 -4.01 5.31
CA ILE A 231 -11.63 -4.39 4.01
C ILE A 231 -11.27 -3.13 3.20
N SER A 232 -12.12 -2.10 3.20
CA SER A 232 -11.78 -0.81 2.57
C SER A 232 -10.55 -0.17 3.21
N ALA A 233 -10.43 -0.23 4.56
CA ALA A 233 -9.26 0.22 5.30
C ALA A 233 -7.98 -0.54 4.91
N LEU A 234 -8.07 -1.86 4.74
CA LEU A 234 -6.95 -2.71 4.35
C LEU A 234 -6.49 -2.43 2.92
N LEU A 235 -7.42 -2.38 1.97
CA LEU A 235 -7.12 -2.14 0.55
C LEU A 235 -6.54 -0.74 0.35
N ALA A 236 -7.19 0.30 0.88
CA ALA A 236 -6.72 1.67 0.79
C ALA A 236 -5.45 1.93 1.63
N GLY A 237 -5.34 1.34 2.81
CA GLY A 237 -4.24 1.54 3.74
C GLY A 237 -2.96 0.83 3.31
N LEU A 238 -3.02 -0.46 3.02
CA LEU A 238 -1.85 -1.32 2.84
C LEU A 238 -1.61 -1.73 1.39
N ILE A 239 -2.63 -2.28 0.72
CA ILE A 239 -2.44 -2.97 -0.57
C ILE A 239 -1.97 -2.01 -1.67
N SER A 240 -2.54 -0.81 -1.71
CA SER A 240 -2.14 0.21 -2.69
C SER A 240 -0.67 0.63 -2.53
N LYS A 241 -0.11 0.62 -1.30
CA LYS A 241 1.30 0.98 -1.04
C LYS A 241 2.26 -0.12 -1.50
N LEU A 242 1.86 -1.37 -1.40
CA LEU A 242 2.67 -2.47 -1.92
C LEU A 242 2.81 -2.41 -3.45
N ALA A 243 1.76 -2.04 -4.15
CA ALA A 243 1.82 -1.81 -5.59
C ALA A 243 2.72 -0.62 -5.95
N VAL A 244 2.64 0.48 -5.19
CA VAL A 244 3.55 1.63 -5.33
C VAL A 244 4.99 1.20 -5.06
N LEU A 245 5.27 0.42 -4.01
CA LEU A 245 6.60 -0.09 -3.68
C LEU A 245 7.26 -0.81 -4.88
N VAL A 246 6.50 -1.67 -5.58
CA VAL A 246 7.00 -2.38 -6.75
C VAL A 246 7.37 -1.42 -7.88
N ILE A 247 6.50 -0.44 -8.16
CA ILE A 247 6.74 0.57 -9.20
C ILE A 247 8.01 1.37 -8.88
N ILE A 248 8.17 1.80 -7.64
CA ILE A 248 9.34 2.60 -7.23
C ILE A 248 10.62 1.76 -7.25
N ARG A 249 10.56 0.49 -6.84
CA ARG A 249 11.71 -0.39 -6.93
C ARG A 249 12.17 -0.59 -8.37
N LEU A 250 11.23 -0.80 -9.29
CA LEU A 250 11.53 -0.89 -10.71
C LEU A 250 12.11 0.43 -11.27
N LEU A 251 11.52 1.57 -10.87
CA LEU A 251 12.01 2.91 -11.25
C LEU A 251 13.47 3.09 -10.83
N VAL A 252 13.79 2.88 -9.54
CA VAL A 252 15.13 3.10 -8.99
C VAL A 252 16.14 2.15 -9.61
N VAL A 253 15.80 0.87 -9.76
CA VAL A 253 16.77 -0.15 -10.20
C VAL A 253 17.00 -0.10 -11.71
N ALA A 254 15.95 0.11 -12.50
CA ALA A 254 16.04 -0.05 -13.97
C ALA A 254 15.77 1.23 -14.77
N TYR A 255 15.02 2.21 -14.24
CA TYR A 255 14.48 3.32 -15.03
C TYR A 255 14.74 4.71 -14.39
N GLN A 256 15.98 5.04 -14.07
CA GLN A 256 16.32 6.36 -13.49
C GLN A 256 16.27 7.53 -14.49
N GLY A 257 15.84 7.31 -15.73
CA GLY A 257 15.76 8.33 -16.77
C GLY A 257 14.64 9.34 -16.56
N SER A 258 14.84 10.55 -17.08
CA SER A 258 13.87 11.65 -16.97
C SER A 258 12.48 11.32 -17.55
N GLN A 259 12.42 10.47 -18.59
CA GLN A 259 11.16 10.05 -19.20
C GLN A 259 10.29 9.20 -18.27
N ALA A 260 10.90 8.28 -17.51
CA ALA A 260 10.18 7.46 -16.52
C ALA A 260 9.66 8.31 -15.36
N LEU A 261 10.47 9.25 -14.87
CA LEU A 261 10.05 10.22 -13.84
C LEU A 261 8.90 11.10 -14.34
N THR A 262 8.99 11.58 -15.60
CA THR A 262 7.95 12.38 -16.23
C THR A 262 6.63 11.61 -16.36
N LEU A 263 6.67 10.32 -16.70
CA LEU A 263 5.49 9.48 -16.75
C LEU A 263 4.79 9.39 -15.39
N LEU A 264 5.55 9.13 -14.32
CA LEU A 264 5.00 9.10 -12.96
C LEU A 264 4.43 10.45 -12.54
N LEU A 265 5.14 11.56 -12.86
CA LEU A 265 4.69 12.92 -12.57
C LEU A 265 3.35 13.22 -13.24
N VAL A 266 3.22 12.92 -14.53
CA VAL A 266 1.97 13.17 -15.29
C VAL A 266 0.83 12.30 -14.75
N LEU A 267 1.06 11.01 -14.52
CA LEU A 267 0.04 10.12 -13.95
C LEU A 267 -0.37 10.56 -12.54
N GLY A 268 0.59 11.03 -11.74
CA GLY A 268 0.33 11.59 -10.41
C GLY A 268 -0.52 12.86 -10.47
N ILE A 269 -0.18 13.83 -11.33
CA ILE A 269 -0.95 15.07 -11.55
C ILE A 269 -2.40 14.73 -11.95
N LEU A 270 -2.59 13.84 -12.93
CA LEU A 270 -3.92 13.41 -13.37
C LEU A 270 -4.69 12.72 -12.24
N GLY A 271 -4.02 11.88 -11.45
CA GLY A 271 -4.58 11.23 -10.27
C GLY A 271 -5.06 12.23 -9.21
N ILE A 272 -4.26 13.27 -8.92
CA ILE A 272 -4.63 14.35 -7.99
C ILE A 272 -5.89 15.07 -8.50
N ILE A 273 -5.88 15.54 -9.73
CA ILE A 273 -7.01 16.30 -10.32
C ILE A 273 -8.28 15.46 -10.29
N TRP A 274 -8.21 14.23 -10.82
CA TRP A 274 -9.36 13.34 -10.87
C TRP A 274 -9.89 12.98 -9.48
N GLY A 275 -8.98 12.59 -8.56
CA GLY A 275 -9.32 12.17 -7.21
C GLY A 275 -9.97 13.29 -6.40
N GLU A 276 -9.36 14.46 -6.33
CA GLU A 276 -9.82 15.54 -5.46
C GLU A 276 -11.12 16.20 -5.99
N LEU A 277 -11.25 16.40 -7.30
CA LEU A 277 -12.49 16.91 -7.88
C LEU A 277 -13.66 15.92 -7.71
N SER A 278 -13.39 14.61 -7.83
CA SER A 278 -14.42 13.58 -7.63
C SER A 278 -14.79 13.43 -6.15
N ALA A 279 -13.83 13.57 -5.24
CA ALA A 279 -14.09 13.59 -3.80
C ALA A 279 -14.99 14.78 -3.42
N TRP A 280 -14.69 15.96 -3.94
CA TRP A 280 -15.49 17.17 -3.72
C TRP A 280 -16.94 17.02 -4.19
N ARG A 281 -17.16 16.36 -5.33
CA ARG A 281 -18.52 16.14 -5.90
C ARG A 281 -19.27 15.00 -5.20
N SER A 282 -18.61 14.19 -4.37
CA SER A 282 -19.19 13.02 -3.73
C SER A 282 -20.22 13.41 -2.67
N LYS A 283 -21.37 12.71 -2.70
CA LYS A 283 -22.46 12.88 -1.72
C LYS A 283 -22.46 11.79 -0.64
N ASP A 284 -21.73 10.71 -0.84
CA ASP A 284 -21.57 9.58 0.06
C ASP A 284 -20.18 9.60 0.71
N LEU A 285 -20.12 9.29 2.02
CA LEU A 285 -18.89 9.40 2.79
C LEU A 285 -17.80 8.42 2.34
N LYS A 286 -18.16 7.15 2.09
CA LYS A 286 -17.20 6.15 1.63
C LYS A 286 -16.67 6.47 0.24
N ARG A 287 -17.54 6.91 -0.66
CA ARG A 287 -17.12 7.33 -2.01
C ARG A 287 -16.20 8.56 -1.96
N MET A 288 -16.48 9.52 -1.08
CA MET A 288 -15.60 10.67 -0.86
C MET A 288 -14.21 10.23 -0.41
N PHE A 289 -14.13 9.31 0.58
CA PHE A 289 -12.84 8.79 1.03
C PHE A 289 -12.10 7.97 -0.02
N SER A 290 -12.84 7.27 -0.88
CA SER A 290 -12.27 6.48 -1.98
C SER A 290 -11.61 7.38 -3.03
N PHE A 291 -12.31 8.43 -3.46
CA PHE A 291 -11.75 9.41 -4.40
C PHE A 291 -10.59 10.20 -3.79
N SER A 292 -10.71 10.60 -2.52
CA SER A 292 -9.61 11.21 -1.77
C SER A 292 -8.40 10.27 -1.64
N SER A 293 -8.58 8.94 -1.61
CA SER A 293 -7.46 7.98 -1.65
C SER A 293 -6.71 8.06 -2.97
N ILE A 294 -7.44 8.13 -4.08
CA ILE A 294 -6.87 8.30 -5.43
C ILE A 294 -6.04 9.59 -5.51
N GLY A 295 -6.57 10.71 -5.03
CA GLY A 295 -5.85 11.99 -5.01
C GLY A 295 -4.55 11.93 -4.21
N GLN A 296 -4.61 11.33 -3.02
CA GLN A 296 -3.43 11.17 -2.16
C GLN A 296 -2.36 10.24 -2.79
N LEU A 297 -2.77 9.15 -3.44
CA LEU A 297 -1.82 8.31 -4.17
C LEU A 297 -1.26 9.00 -5.41
N GLY A 298 -2.01 9.90 -6.03
CA GLY A 298 -1.47 10.82 -7.03
C GLY A 298 -0.36 11.69 -6.45
N MET A 299 -0.53 12.24 -5.23
CA MET A 299 0.53 13.00 -4.54
C MET A 299 1.75 12.14 -4.22
N VAL A 300 1.55 10.87 -3.83
CA VAL A 300 2.64 9.90 -3.61
C VAL A 300 3.44 9.67 -4.89
N LEU A 301 2.77 9.50 -6.04
CA LEU A 301 3.47 9.34 -7.33
C LEU A 301 4.24 10.60 -7.75
N VAL A 302 3.65 11.79 -7.54
CA VAL A 302 4.35 13.07 -7.77
C VAL A 302 5.60 13.16 -6.89
N ALA A 303 5.53 12.74 -5.61
CA ALA A 303 6.69 12.73 -4.73
C ALA A 303 7.80 11.83 -5.27
N PHE A 304 7.47 10.59 -5.65
CA PHE A 304 8.45 9.65 -6.20
C PHE A 304 8.95 10.02 -7.61
N SER A 305 8.31 10.94 -8.31
CA SER A 305 8.82 11.46 -9.58
C SER A 305 9.92 12.51 -9.39
N ILE A 306 10.11 13.05 -8.19
CA ILE A 306 11.20 13.96 -7.87
C ILE A 306 12.51 13.16 -7.81
N PRO A 307 13.56 13.56 -8.53
CA PRO A 307 14.84 12.83 -8.54
C PRO A 307 15.51 12.78 -7.17
N GLY A 308 16.19 11.67 -6.89
CA GLY A 308 17.09 11.52 -5.71
C GLY A 308 16.39 11.29 -4.39
N ASP A 309 17.14 11.46 -3.31
CA ASP A 309 16.73 11.13 -1.94
C ASP A 309 15.55 11.99 -1.44
N ALA A 310 15.46 13.24 -1.89
CA ALA A 310 14.37 14.15 -1.52
C ALA A 310 13.01 13.62 -1.99
N GLY A 311 12.93 13.16 -3.24
CA GLY A 311 11.71 12.55 -3.78
C GLY A 311 11.36 11.25 -3.07
N MET A 312 12.37 10.42 -2.80
CA MET A 312 12.21 9.17 -2.06
C MET A 312 11.69 9.43 -0.63
N ALA A 313 12.27 10.37 0.09
CA ALA A 313 11.85 10.75 1.45
C ALA A 313 10.41 11.30 1.46
N ALA A 314 10.08 12.21 0.55
CA ALA A 314 8.74 12.77 0.41
C ALA A 314 7.71 11.67 0.09
N GLY A 315 8.02 10.77 -0.85
CA GLY A 315 7.15 9.67 -1.26
C GLY A 315 6.89 8.69 -0.13
N ILE A 316 7.91 8.26 0.60
CA ILE A 316 7.78 7.35 1.74
C ILE A 316 6.99 8.03 2.87
N ALA A 317 7.27 9.31 3.18
CA ALA A 317 6.53 10.07 4.20
C ALA A 317 5.02 10.15 3.87
N MET A 318 4.67 10.52 2.63
CA MET A 318 3.29 10.57 2.15
C MET A 318 2.63 9.18 2.20
N MET A 319 3.36 8.14 1.79
CA MET A 319 2.88 6.76 1.79
C MET A 319 2.57 6.26 3.20
N LEU A 320 3.46 6.50 4.18
CA LEU A 320 3.27 6.10 5.59
C LEU A 320 2.15 6.91 6.26
N HIS A 321 2.08 8.23 6.01
CA HIS A 321 0.98 9.06 6.49
C HIS A 321 -0.38 8.54 6.00
N HIS A 322 -0.50 8.26 4.70
CA HIS A 322 -1.71 7.72 4.11
C HIS A 322 -2.07 6.32 4.67
N LEU A 323 -1.07 5.47 4.96
CA LEU A 323 -1.24 4.14 5.56
C LEU A 323 -1.87 4.21 6.96
N VAL A 324 -1.65 5.30 7.71
CA VAL A 324 -2.24 5.49 9.04
C VAL A 324 -3.61 6.15 8.95
N VAL A 325 -3.74 7.23 8.17
CA VAL A 325 -4.95 8.06 8.18
C VAL A 325 -6.12 7.42 7.46
N LYS A 326 -5.91 6.81 6.28
CA LYS A 326 -7.02 6.23 5.49
C LYS A 326 -7.72 5.05 6.17
N PRO A 327 -7.02 4.08 6.77
CA PRO A 327 -7.69 3.06 7.55
C PRO A 327 -8.52 3.64 8.68
N GLY A 328 -7.98 4.60 9.44
CA GLY A 328 -8.72 5.29 10.48
C GLY A 328 -10.03 5.92 9.97
N MET A 329 -9.97 6.64 8.83
CA MET A 329 -11.14 7.25 8.22
C MET A 329 -12.18 6.22 7.74
N PHE A 330 -11.74 5.14 7.06
CA PHE A 330 -12.66 4.10 6.60
C PHE A 330 -13.35 3.37 7.76
N LEU A 331 -12.65 3.11 8.87
CA LEU A 331 -13.24 2.48 10.06
C LEU A 331 -14.37 3.30 10.67
N LEU A 332 -14.28 4.63 10.63
CA LEU A 332 -15.36 5.51 11.11
C LEU A 332 -16.63 5.37 10.27
N THR A 333 -16.57 4.89 9.04
CA THR A 333 -17.74 4.71 8.18
C THR A 333 -18.65 3.57 8.61
N GLU A 334 -18.25 2.71 9.56
CA GLU A 334 -19.14 1.72 10.18
C GLU A 334 -20.34 2.39 10.85
N ASN A 335 -20.05 3.46 11.59
CA ASN A 335 -21.07 4.23 12.31
C ASN A 335 -21.76 5.27 11.42
N TRP A 336 -21.10 5.69 10.33
CA TRP A 336 -21.49 6.82 9.49
C TRP A 336 -21.62 6.41 8.01
N ASN A 337 -22.32 5.31 7.78
CA ASN A 337 -22.52 4.83 6.40
C ASN A 337 -23.55 5.66 5.64
N GLY A 338 -23.28 5.90 4.34
CA GLY A 338 -24.21 6.52 3.40
C GLY A 338 -24.04 8.04 3.22
N PRO A 339 -25.14 8.76 2.90
CA PRO A 339 -25.06 10.15 2.46
C PRO A 339 -24.55 11.11 3.55
N ILE A 340 -23.59 11.96 3.17
CA ILE A 340 -22.97 12.98 4.05
C ILE A 340 -24.01 13.91 4.69
N LYS A 341 -25.14 14.15 4.03
CA LYS A 341 -26.24 14.97 4.57
C LYS A 341 -26.85 14.38 5.86
N LYS A 342 -26.82 13.05 6.01
CA LYS A 342 -27.35 12.34 7.20
C LYS A 342 -26.43 12.47 8.42
N LEU A 343 -25.19 12.94 8.27
CA LEU A 343 -24.23 13.09 9.37
C LEU A 343 -24.47 14.35 10.22
N LYS A 344 -25.51 15.12 9.92
CA LYS A 344 -25.85 16.33 10.70
C LYS A 344 -26.09 16.01 12.18
N GLY A 345 -25.22 16.52 13.06
CA GLY A 345 -25.28 16.29 14.50
C GLY A 345 -24.72 14.96 14.97
N ALA A 346 -23.98 14.24 14.14
CA ALA A 346 -23.38 12.94 14.49
C ALA A 346 -22.42 13.01 15.69
N ALA A 347 -21.79 14.17 15.92
CA ALA A 347 -20.91 14.40 17.08
C ALA A 347 -21.61 14.22 18.41
N THR A 348 -22.92 14.50 18.50
CA THR A 348 -23.68 14.33 19.76
C THR A 348 -23.91 12.86 20.14
N SER A 349 -23.94 11.97 19.15
CA SER A 349 -24.13 10.53 19.37
C SER A 349 -22.81 9.76 19.45
N SER A 350 -21.74 10.25 18.83
CA SER A 350 -20.44 9.62 18.80
C SER A 350 -19.32 10.68 18.84
N PRO A 351 -19.07 11.32 20.01
CA PRO A 351 -18.11 12.41 20.13
C PRO A 351 -16.67 11.97 19.83
N LEU A 352 -16.29 10.75 20.24
CA LEU A 352 -14.96 10.20 19.94
C LEU A 352 -14.75 10.01 18.44
N ALA A 353 -15.74 9.46 17.72
CA ALA A 353 -15.63 9.30 16.27
C ALA A 353 -15.56 10.66 15.57
N ALA A 354 -16.29 11.67 16.05
CA ALA A 354 -16.23 13.04 15.52
C ALA A 354 -14.86 13.68 15.77
N PHE A 355 -14.28 13.50 16.95
CA PHE A 355 -12.91 13.93 17.27
C PHE A 355 -11.87 13.27 16.33
N LEU A 356 -11.94 11.94 16.19
CA LEU A 356 -11.03 11.19 15.30
C LEU A 356 -11.18 11.63 13.84
N PHE A 357 -12.41 11.85 13.36
CA PHE A 357 -12.63 12.38 12.02
C PHE A 357 -11.93 13.74 11.83
N MET A 358 -12.10 14.66 12.81
CA MET A 358 -11.45 15.97 12.76
C MET A 358 -9.92 15.84 12.77
N LEU A 359 -9.36 14.97 13.64
CA LEU A 359 -7.93 14.71 13.72
C LEU A 359 -7.37 14.22 12.40
N PHE A 360 -8.00 13.20 11.79
CA PHE A 360 -7.58 12.66 10.50
C PHE A 360 -7.76 13.69 9.38
N ALA A 361 -8.85 14.44 9.35
CA ALA A 361 -9.11 15.47 8.36
C ALA A 361 -8.05 16.59 8.42
N LEU A 362 -7.73 17.11 9.61
CA LEU A 362 -6.70 18.13 9.79
C LEU A 362 -5.32 17.62 9.37
N SER A 363 -5.01 16.35 9.67
CA SER A 363 -3.75 15.76 9.24
C SER A 363 -3.69 15.56 7.73
N MET A 364 -4.79 15.15 7.08
CA MET A 364 -4.87 15.03 5.62
C MET A 364 -4.67 16.38 4.91
N ILE A 365 -5.31 17.44 5.40
CA ILE A 365 -5.14 18.79 4.89
C ILE A 365 -3.69 19.26 5.03
N GLY A 366 -2.99 18.79 6.05
CA GLY A 366 -1.62 19.21 6.36
C GLY A 366 -1.59 20.40 7.30
N VAL A 367 -2.37 20.36 8.38
CA VAL A 367 -2.36 21.40 9.42
C VAL A 367 -1.22 21.14 10.42
N PRO A 368 -0.29 22.09 10.65
CA PRO A 368 0.72 21.95 11.69
C PRO A 368 0.09 21.77 13.08
N PRO A 369 0.70 20.98 13.98
CA PRO A 369 1.95 20.23 13.85
C PRO A 369 1.78 18.78 13.35
N LEU A 370 0.62 18.39 12.84
CA LEU A 370 0.29 17.00 12.50
C LEU A 370 1.23 16.42 11.42
N PRO A 371 1.46 15.09 11.42
CA PRO A 371 2.40 14.44 10.50
C PRO A 371 2.14 14.69 9.02
N GLY A 372 0.89 14.87 8.63
CA GLY A 372 0.53 15.21 7.24
C GLY A 372 1.09 16.53 6.74
N PHE A 373 1.27 17.51 7.64
CA PHE A 373 1.97 18.76 7.31
C PHE A 373 3.41 18.50 6.89
N TRP A 374 4.15 17.71 7.67
CA TRP A 374 5.55 17.42 7.39
C TRP A 374 5.73 16.61 6.12
N ALA A 375 4.85 15.63 5.87
CA ALA A 375 4.88 14.86 4.63
C ALA A 375 4.60 15.75 3.39
N LYS A 376 3.59 16.63 3.45
CA LYS A 376 3.32 17.60 2.38
C LYS A 376 4.42 18.65 2.24
N LEU A 377 5.03 19.07 3.34
CA LEU A 377 6.14 20.01 3.29
C LEU A 377 7.34 19.43 2.53
N LEU A 378 7.72 18.18 2.82
CA LEU A 378 8.77 17.48 2.07
C LEU A 378 8.45 17.40 0.56
N LEU A 379 7.18 17.16 0.21
CA LEU A 379 6.75 17.15 -1.19
C LEU A 379 6.87 18.54 -1.81
N VAL A 380 6.39 19.59 -1.13
CA VAL A 380 6.47 20.97 -1.62
C VAL A 380 7.92 21.41 -1.79
N THR A 381 8.78 21.19 -0.81
CA THR A 381 10.21 21.54 -0.90
C THR A 381 10.90 20.82 -2.06
N GLY A 382 10.66 19.52 -2.22
CA GLY A 382 11.23 18.76 -3.33
C GLY A 382 10.74 19.24 -4.70
N LEU A 383 9.46 19.64 -4.84
CA LEU A 383 8.94 20.21 -6.09
C LEU A 383 9.57 21.57 -6.40
N VAL A 384 9.79 22.42 -5.39
CA VAL A 384 10.46 23.72 -5.53
C VAL A 384 11.93 23.56 -5.94
N GLU A 385 12.62 22.63 -5.30
CA GLU A 385 14.04 22.35 -5.58
C GLU A 385 14.25 21.76 -6.98
N ALA A 386 13.33 20.91 -7.46
CA ALA A 386 13.38 20.36 -8.82
C ALA A 386 13.26 21.40 -9.93
N ASN A 387 12.59 22.51 -9.65
CA ASN A 387 12.55 23.77 -10.43
C ASN A 387 12.40 23.61 -11.96
N ALA A 388 11.67 22.58 -12.42
CA ALA A 388 11.35 22.41 -13.84
C ALA A 388 9.85 22.69 -14.09
N PRO A 389 9.45 23.11 -15.31
CA PRO A 389 8.08 23.56 -15.59
C PRO A 389 6.98 22.58 -15.16
N LEU A 390 7.18 21.28 -15.38
CA LEU A 390 6.21 20.26 -14.96
C LEU A 390 6.11 20.12 -13.44
N TYR A 391 7.21 20.28 -12.69
CA TYR A 391 7.18 20.26 -11.23
C TYR A 391 6.50 21.50 -10.65
N ILE A 392 6.66 22.65 -11.31
CA ILE A 392 5.91 23.87 -10.95
C ILE A 392 4.40 23.68 -11.19
N ILE A 393 4.01 23.05 -12.31
CA ILE A 393 2.61 22.69 -12.57
C ILE A 393 2.11 21.73 -11.48
N ALA A 394 2.88 20.71 -11.13
CA ALA A 394 2.53 19.78 -10.05
C ALA A 394 2.35 20.49 -8.70
N LEU A 395 3.20 21.47 -8.38
CA LEU A 395 3.08 22.30 -7.18
C LEU A 395 1.78 23.10 -7.17
N VAL A 396 1.43 23.77 -8.26
CA VAL A 396 0.16 24.50 -8.38
C VAL A 396 -1.04 23.57 -8.23
N VAL A 397 -1.00 22.40 -8.89
CA VAL A 397 -2.05 21.38 -8.78
C VAL A 397 -2.16 20.87 -7.34
N LEU A 398 -1.04 20.57 -6.67
CA LEU A 398 -0.99 20.13 -5.29
C LEU A 398 -1.63 21.15 -4.33
N LEU A 399 -1.25 22.41 -4.44
CA LEU A 399 -1.78 23.47 -3.58
C LEU A 399 -3.29 23.69 -3.81
N THR A 400 -3.72 23.72 -5.07
CA THR A 400 -5.15 23.82 -5.42
C THR A 400 -5.94 22.62 -4.91
N ALA A 401 -5.41 21.41 -5.09
CA ALA A 401 -6.00 20.17 -4.59
C ALA A 401 -6.11 20.17 -3.05
N THR A 402 -5.11 20.69 -2.35
CA THR A 402 -5.15 20.82 -0.88
C THR A 402 -6.26 21.77 -0.42
N VAL A 403 -6.53 22.86 -1.14
CA VAL A 403 -7.67 23.75 -0.85
C VAL A 403 -9.00 23.03 -1.08
N ILE A 404 -9.13 22.26 -2.16
CA ILE A 404 -10.33 21.46 -2.44
C ILE A 404 -10.52 20.39 -1.35
N GLU A 405 -9.44 19.70 -0.95
CA GLU A 405 -9.44 18.73 0.13
C GLU A 405 -9.91 19.35 1.46
N ALA A 406 -9.37 20.51 1.81
CA ALA A 406 -9.78 21.25 2.99
C ALA A 406 -11.28 21.61 2.94
N HIS A 407 -11.77 22.06 1.79
CA HIS A 407 -13.18 22.42 1.63
C HIS A 407 -14.12 21.24 1.87
N TYR A 408 -13.94 20.08 1.22
CA TYR A 408 -14.90 18.99 1.38
C TYR A 408 -14.76 18.29 2.75
N LEU A 409 -13.56 18.20 3.33
CA LEU A 409 -13.36 17.64 4.67
C LEU A 409 -13.95 18.54 5.75
N MET A 410 -13.69 19.86 5.70
CA MET A 410 -14.23 20.81 6.69
C MET A 410 -15.74 20.99 6.54
N SER A 411 -16.28 21.02 5.32
CA SER A 411 -17.73 21.06 5.13
C SER A 411 -18.43 19.81 5.67
N THR A 412 -17.77 18.66 5.62
CA THR A 412 -18.26 17.40 6.23
C THR A 412 -18.14 17.47 7.77
N ALA A 413 -17.02 17.95 8.30
CA ALA A 413 -16.84 18.18 9.73
C ALA A 413 -17.91 19.13 10.30
N LEU A 414 -18.15 20.27 9.64
CA LEU A 414 -19.19 21.22 10.04
C LEU A 414 -20.59 20.57 10.14
N LYS A 415 -20.91 19.64 9.23
CA LYS A 415 -22.17 18.88 9.31
C LYS A 415 -22.17 17.93 10.52
N ILE A 416 -21.08 17.21 10.76
CA ILE A 416 -20.92 16.30 11.90
C ILE A 416 -21.13 17.04 13.23
N PHE A 417 -20.53 18.24 13.37
CA PHE A 417 -20.60 19.05 14.60
C PHE A 417 -21.81 19.98 14.68
N SER A 418 -22.59 20.14 13.60
CA SER A 418 -23.78 20.99 13.62
C SER A 418 -24.89 20.44 14.53
N ARG A 419 -25.76 21.31 15.05
CA ARG A 419 -26.93 20.89 15.83
C ARG A 419 -27.88 20.05 14.97
N GLY A 420 -28.04 18.77 15.29
CA GLY A 420 -28.96 17.82 14.65
C GLY A 420 -30.19 17.54 15.54
N LYS A 421 -31.32 17.15 14.94
CA LYS A 421 -32.45 16.64 15.69
C LYS A 421 -32.07 15.26 16.25
N LYS A 422 -32.14 15.05 17.59
CA LYS A 422 -31.78 13.81 18.30
C LYS A 422 -32.49 12.54 17.78
N LYS A 423 -33.53 12.65 16.95
CA LYS A 423 -34.38 11.54 16.49
C LYS A 423 -33.76 10.60 15.45
N HIS A 424 -32.62 10.92 14.78
CA HIS A 424 -32.10 10.12 13.66
C HIS A 424 -30.95 9.18 14.02
N PHE A 425 -30.35 9.34 15.19
CA PHE A 425 -29.28 8.45 15.68
C PHE A 425 -29.80 7.52 16.78
N LYS A 426 -30.95 6.84 16.54
CA LYS A 426 -31.31 5.68 17.32
C LYS A 426 -30.17 4.67 17.17
N LYS A 427 -29.31 4.58 18.22
CA LYS A 427 -28.46 3.44 18.57
C LYS A 427 -27.98 2.66 17.33
N LEU A 428 -27.24 3.30 16.44
CA LEU A 428 -26.33 2.58 15.58
C LEU A 428 -25.37 1.90 16.54
N LEU A 429 -25.57 0.58 16.70
CA LEU A 429 -24.73 -0.29 17.50
C LEU A 429 -23.31 -0.09 17.00
N GLN A 430 -22.58 0.80 17.69
CA GLN A 430 -21.14 0.90 17.50
C GLN A 430 -20.60 -0.50 17.73
N THR A 431 -19.97 -1.09 16.75
CA THR A 431 -19.05 -2.15 17.09
C THR A 431 -17.89 -1.44 17.77
N PRO A 432 -17.75 -1.57 19.12
CA PRO A 432 -16.72 -0.85 19.86
C PRO A 432 -15.34 -1.13 19.29
N PHE A 433 -15.19 -2.27 18.63
CA PHE A 433 -13.96 -2.76 18.03
C PHE A 433 -13.42 -1.84 16.92
N ASN A 434 -14.21 -1.45 15.92
CA ASN A 434 -13.71 -0.60 14.82
C ASN A 434 -13.39 0.82 15.31
N LEU A 435 -14.14 1.34 16.27
CA LEU A 435 -13.85 2.62 16.90
C LEU A 435 -12.55 2.54 17.73
N THR A 436 -12.32 1.43 18.44
CA THR A 436 -11.08 1.20 19.18
C THR A 436 -9.87 1.17 18.23
N ILE A 437 -9.97 0.48 17.09
CA ILE A 437 -8.89 0.46 16.11
C ILE A 437 -8.66 1.85 15.50
N ALA A 438 -9.74 2.58 15.15
CA ALA A 438 -9.62 3.96 14.68
C ALA A 438 -8.93 4.86 15.73
N THR A 439 -9.19 4.62 17.02
CA THR A 439 -8.51 5.31 18.13
C THR A 439 -7.02 4.97 18.17
N ILE A 440 -6.63 3.72 17.92
CA ILE A 440 -5.22 3.33 17.82
C ILE A 440 -4.54 4.10 16.69
N PHE A 441 -5.14 4.18 15.49
CA PHE A 441 -4.59 4.98 14.39
C PHE A 441 -4.48 6.47 14.75
N GLY A 442 -5.49 7.02 15.46
CA GLY A 442 -5.44 8.39 15.95
C GLY A 442 -4.33 8.59 17.00
N ALA A 443 -4.15 7.63 17.90
CA ALA A 443 -3.07 7.66 18.90
C ALA A 443 -1.68 7.57 18.24
N VAL A 444 -1.50 6.73 17.22
CA VAL A 444 -0.25 6.66 16.44
C VAL A 444 0.04 8.00 15.78
N LEU A 445 -0.97 8.65 15.21
CA LEU A 445 -0.84 9.96 14.59
C LEU A 445 -0.42 11.04 15.61
N LEU A 446 -0.99 11.01 16.81
CA LEU A 446 -0.62 11.94 17.90
C LEU A 446 0.77 11.61 18.47
N ALA A 447 1.09 10.32 18.66
CA ALA A 447 2.42 9.92 19.14
C ALA A 447 3.55 10.36 18.19
N ALA A 448 3.27 10.37 16.89
CA ALA A 448 4.23 10.85 15.90
C ALA A 448 4.63 12.32 16.09
N LEU A 449 3.80 13.14 16.75
CA LEU A 449 4.16 14.54 17.10
C LEU A 449 5.37 14.64 18.04
N PHE A 450 5.51 13.69 18.95
CA PHE A 450 6.58 13.66 19.94
C PHE A 450 7.83 12.97 19.43
N THR A 451 7.77 12.35 18.25
CA THR A 451 8.86 11.56 17.66
C THR A 451 9.26 12.05 16.26
N LEU A 452 8.94 13.29 15.91
CA LEU A 452 9.19 13.83 14.55
C LEU A 452 10.66 13.76 14.14
N THR A 453 11.58 14.17 15.04
CA THR A 453 13.04 14.15 14.75
C THR A 453 13.57 12.74 14.52
N PRO A 454 13.36 11.76 15.43
CA PRO A 454 13.84 10.40 15.18
C PRO A 454 13.14 9.73 13.99
N LEU A 455 11.86 10.01 13.75
CA LEU A 455 11.16 9.54 12.55
C LEU A 455 11.73 10.13 11.27
N GLY A 456 12.03 11.43 11.25
CA GLY A 456 12.66 12.09 10.11
C GLY A 456 14.05 11.53 9.80
N ASN A 457 14.89 11.32 10.82
CA ASN A 457 16.21 10.72 10.66
C ASN A 457 16.10 9.29 10.08
N LYS A 458 15.18 8.47 10.60
CA LYS A 458 14.98 7.12 10.10
C LYS A 458 14.40 7.12 8.68
N LEU A 459 13.49 8.04 8.38
CA LEU A 459 12.95 8.24 7.05
C LEU A 459 14.04 8.57 6.03
N ASN A 460 14.93 9.51 6.37
CA ASN A 460 16.05 9.87 5.50
C ASN A 460 17.00 8.69 5.28
N GLN A 461 17.31 7.93 6.34
CA GLN A 461 18.11 6.71 6.21
C GLN A 461 17.47 5.70 5.24
N ILE A 462 16.17 5.44 5.38
CA ILE A 462 15.43 4.54 4.48
C ILE A 462 15.42 5.10 3.05
N ALA A 463 15.22 6.41 2.89
CA ALA A 463 15.18 7.06 1.59
C ALA A 463 16.53 6.93 0.86
N THR A 464 17.63 7.29 1.50
CA THR A 464 18.99 7.18 0.92
C THR A 464 19.34 5.74 0.56
N GLU A 465 19.01 4.77 1.43
CA GLU A 465 19.24 3.36 1.14
C GLU A 465 18.40 2.87 -0.06
N SER A 466 17.12 3.25 -0.09
CA SER A 466 16.17 2.79 -1.12
C SER A 466 16.38 3.47 -2.48
N SER A 467 17.04 4.62 -2.54
CA SER A 467 17.40 5.32 -3.78
C SER A 467 18.72 4.84 -4.37
N ASP A 468 19.55 4.13 -3.59
CA ASP A 468 20.88 3.65 -4.04
C ASP A 468 20.76 2.37 -4.89
N ARG A 469 20.70 2.58 -6.22
CA ARG A 469 20.72 1.52 -7.22
C ARG A 469 21.97 0.65 -7.11
N SER A 470 23.14 1.26 -6.87
CA SER A 470 24.42 0.54 -6.88
C SER A 470 24.50 -0.44 -5.70
N LEU A 471 23.99 0.01 -4.54
CA LEU A 471 23.87 -0.82 -3.35
C LEU A 471 22.91 -1.99 -3.57
N TYR A 472 21.75 -1.77 -4.21
CA TYR A 472 20.78 -2.82 -4.54
C TYR A 472 21.40 -3.91 -5.43
N ILE A 473 22.07 -3.49 -6.50
CA ILE A 473 22.72 -4.41 -7.47
C ILE A 473 23.83 -5.20 -6.78
N LYS A 474 24.74 -4.52 -6.10
CA LYS A 474 25.88 -5.14 -5.41
C LYS A 474 25.40 -6.17 -4.37
N THR A 475 24.44 -5.80 -3.54
CA THR A 475 23.90 -6.68 -2.49
C THR A 475 23.32 -7.97 -3.08
N THR A 476 22.57 -7.88 -4.18
CA THR A 476 21.88 -9.05 -4.75
C THR A 476 22.85 -9.94 -5.55
N LEU A 477 23.75 -9.36 -6.34
CA LEU A 477 24.62 -10.14 -7.23
C LEU A 477 25.91 -10.62 -6.55
N SER A 478 26.26 -10.10 -5.36
CA SER A 478 27.41 -10.60 -4.59
C SER A 478 27.10 -11.83 -3.73
N LEU A 479 25.89 -12.37 -3.82
CA LEU A 479 25.49 -13.58 -3.10
C LEU A 479 26.43 -14.76 -3.44
N LYS A 480 26.90 -15.43 -2.39
CA LYS A 480 27.67 -16.70 -2.50
C LYS A 480 26.80 -17.83 -1.93
N LEU A 481 26.79 -18.97 -2.60
CA LEU A 481 26.13 -20.16 -2.05
C LEU A 481 26.80 -20.56 -0.73
N PRO A 482 26.02 -20.91 0.31
CA PRO A 482 26.56 -21.55 1.51
C PRO A 482 27.37 -22.79 1.14
N PRO A 483 28.46 -23.11 1.86
CA PRO A 483 29.32 -24.24 1.56
C PRO A 483 28.58 -25.58 1.43
N GLN A 484 27.52 -25.76 2.23
CA GLN A 484 26.67 -26.97 2.24
C GLN A 484 25.88 -27.16 0.93
N VAL A 485 25.43 -26.08 0.30
CA VAL A 485 24.67 -26.11 -0.96
C VAL A 485 25.62 -26.31 -2.15
N LYS A 486 26.85 -25.79 -2.07
CA LYS A 486 27.89 -26.06 -3.10
C LYS A 486 28.17 -27.57 -3.25
N GLN A 487 28.22 -28.30 -2.14
CA GLN A 487 28.45 -29.78 -2.17
C GLN A 487 27.28 -30.56 -2.76
N GLN A 488 26.04 -30.07 -2.61
CA GLN A 488 24.87 -30.71 -3.21
C GLN A 488 24.75 -30.47 -4.70
N VAL A 489 25.05 -29.24 -5.17
CA VAL A 489 25.02 -28.89 -6.59
C VAL A 489 26.14 -29.60 -7.37
N SER A 490 27.32 -29.75 -6.78
CA SER A 490 28.44 -30.50 -7.41
C SER A 490 28.21 -32.04 -7.51
N LYS A 491 27.20 -32.57 -6.84
CA LYS A 491 26.80 -33.99 -6.94
C LYS A 491 25.72 -34.24 -8.00
N VAL A 492 25.13 -33.22 -8.55
CA VAL A 492 24.06 -33.29 -9.56
C VAL A 492 24.56 -32.90 -10.96
N GLN A 493 25.78 -32.30 -11.06
CA GLN A 493 26.55 -32.15 -12.29
C GLN A 493 27.48 -33.39 -12.49
#